data_75071804d1336ace264b2b5d8eb49c08
#
_entry.id   75071804d1336ace264b2b5d8eb49c08
#
_cell.length_a   1.000
_cell.length_b   1.000
_cell.length_c   1.000
_cell.angle_alpha   90.00
_cell.angle_beta   90.00
_cell.angle_gamma   90.00
#
_symmetry.space_group_name_H-M   'P 1'
#
loop_
_entity.id
_entity.type
_entity.pdbx_description
1 polymer ?
#
loop_
_entity_poly.entity_id
_entity_poly.type
_entity_poly.pdbx_seq_one_letter_code
_entity_poly.pdbx_strand_id
1 'polypeptide(L)'
;MLFRSPLHRIALNDTAGTELHVSSLTGEVVRDSTRMERIANYAGSVMHWIYPTALRKHWAAWDATVWWLSLLGGLGALAGTLLGVLRLKNFASPYRGWMYWHHVLGLGCATFVLTWIFSGWLSMDHGRIFSNGHGTAAEHAQIYGSPLSADELNGTTLAHAPLNEIE
;
A
#
# COMPACT_ATOMS: atom_id res chain seq x y z
N MET A 1 -10.75 1.69 -15.68
CA MET A 1 -10.58 2.56 -14.49
C MET A 1 -11.31 3.87 -14.74
N LEU A 2 -12.59 3.91 -14.41
CA LEU A 2 -13.52 5.03 -14.67
C LEU A 2 -13.40 6.21 -13.68
N PHE A 3 -12.47 6.13 -12.71
CA PHE A 3 -12.33 7.15 -11.65
C PHE A 3 -11.31 8.25 -11.99
N ARG A 4 -11.17 8.63 -13.25
CA ARG A 4 -10.30 9.73 -13.68
C ARG A 4 -10.99 11.08 -13.77
N SER A 5 -12.11 11.25 -13.16
CA SER A 5 -12.71 12.58 -13.06
C SER A 5 -12.16 13.31 -11.86
N PRO A 6 -12.07 14.65 -11.91
CA PRO A 6 -11.83 15.40 -10.70
C PRO A 6 -12.88 15.01 -9.66
N LEU A 7 -12.42 14.76 -8.42
CA LEU A 7 -13.31 14.47 -7.30
C LEU A 7 -13.55 15.76 -6.53
N HIS A 8 -14.81 16.06 -6.27
CA HIS A 8 -15.18 17.14 -5.37
C HIS A 8 -15.15 16.65 -3.92
N ARG A 9 -14.44 17.38 -3.07
CA ARG A 9 -14.44 17.13 -1.63
C ARG A 9 -15.50 18.00 -0.95
N ILE A 10 -16.45 17.37 -0.31
CA ILE A 10 -17.55 18.02 0.40
C ILE A 10 -17.43 17.68 1.88
N ALA A 11 -17.30 18.68 2.74
CA ALA A 11 -17.33 18.50 4.19
C ALA A 11 -18.78 18.63 4.68
N LEU A 12 -19.26 17.62 5.43
CA LEU A 12 -20.62 17.63 5.96
C LEU A 12 -20.78 18.49 7.22
N ASN A 13 -19.67 18.93 7.83
CA ASN A 13 -19.63 19.71 9.08
C ASN A 13 -20.36 19.03 10.26
N ASP A 14 -20.42 17.70 10.26
CA ASP A 14 -20.93 16.89 11.35
C ASP A 14 -19.91 16.72 12.48
N THR A 15 -20.31 16.15 13.60
CA THR A 15 -19.43 15.89 14.75
C THR A 15 -18.30 14.93 14.44
N ALA A 16 -18.49 13.99 13.51
CA ALA A 16 -17.47 13.04 13.05
C ALA A 16 -16.47 13.69 12.09
N GLY A 17 -16.76 14.90 11.58
CA GLY A 17 -15.94 15.59 10.60
C GLY A 17 -15.87 14.82 9.28
N THR A 18 -17.01 14.33 8.80
CA THR A 18 -17.13 13.51 7.59
C THR A 18 -16.85 14.34 6.33
N GLU A 19 -16.03 13.78 5.45
CA GLU A 19 -15.75 14.29 4.12
C GLU A 19 -16.19 13.29 3.07
N LEU A 20 -16.96 13.77 2.09
CA LEU A 20 -17.38 12.98 0.93
C LEU A 20 -16.51 13.35 -0.27
N HIS A 21 -16.15 12.34 -1.05
CA HIS A 21 -15.51 12.52 -2.34
C HIS A 21 -16.49 12.11 -3.44
N VAL A 22 -16.98 13.09 -4.18
CA VAL A 22 -18.04 12.93 -5.19
C VAL A 22 -17.43 13.04 -6.58
N SER A 23 -17.76 12.10 -7.45
CA SER A 23 -17.35 12.15 -8.85
C SER A 23 -18.03 13.31 -9.59
N SER A 24 -17.25 14.16 -10.26
CA SER A 24 -17.80 15.23 -11.10
C SER A 24 -18.49 14.74 -12.35
N LEU A 25 -18.25 13.49 -12.77
CA LEU A 25 -18.88 12.90 -13.96
C LEU A 25 -20.20 12.21 -13.64
N THR A 26 -20.25 11.43 -12.56
CA THR A 26 -21.40 10.57 -12.25
C THR A 26 -22.26 11.12 -11.12
N GLY A 27 -21.73 12.06 -10.31
CA GLY A 27 -22.39 12.51 -9.09
C GLY A 27 -22.37 11.50 -7.94
N GLU A 28 -21.75 10.33 -8.15
CA GLU A 28 -21.68 9.28 -7.13
C GLU A 28 -20.69 9.63 -6.02
N VAL A 29 -21.00 9.24 -4.80
CA VAL A 29 -20.07 9.28 -3.68
C VAL A 29 -19.12 8.11 -3.84
N VAL A 30 -17.87 8.42 -4.24
CA VAL A 30 -16.82 7.41 -4.47
C VAL A 30 -16.20 6.97 -3.15
N ARG A 31 -16.15 7.87 -2.17
CA ARG A 31 -15.57 7.63 -0.86
C ARG A 31 -16.13 8.60 0.16
N ASP A 32 -16.39 8.10 1.34
CA ASP A 32 -16.58 8.86 2.55
C ASP A 32 -15.43 8.61 3.53
N SER A 33 -15.18 9.52 4.42
CA SER A 33 -14.17 9.37 5.47
C SER A 33 -14.43 10.29 6.64
N THR A 34 -14.39 9.75 7.83
CA THR A 34 -14.42 10.50 9.09
C THR A 34 -13.05 11.08 9.45
N ARG A 35 -13.01 12.02 10.40
CA ARG A 35 -11.75 12.57 10.91
C ARG A 35 -10.83 11.48 11.50
N MET A 36 -11.41 10.54 12.26
CA MET A 36 -10.63 9.46 12.89
C MET A 36 -10.03 8.52 11.86
N GLU A 37 -10.78 8.17 10.82
CA GLU A 37 -10.26 7.34 9.72
C GLU A 37 -9.13 8.04 8.97
N ARG A 38 -9.23 9.35 8.73
CA ARG A 38 -8.13 10.10 8.11
C ARG A 38 -6.87 10.13 8.98
N ILE A 39 -7.03 10.32 10.30
CA ILE A 39 -5.90 10.27 11.25
C ILE A 39 -5.28 8.87 11.28
N ALA A 40 -6.10 7.83 11.41
CA ALA A 40 -5.64 6.44 11.42
C ALA A 40 -4.93 6.06 10.09
N ASN A 41 -5.49 6.48 8.95
CA ASN A 41 -4.87 6.29 7.65
C ASN A 41 -3.53 7.05 7.54
N TYR A 42 -3.45 8.27 8.07
CA TYR A 42 -2.20 9.02 8.06
C TYR A 42 -1.14 8.34 8.92
N ALA A 43 -1.47 7.98 10.16
CA ALA A 43 -0.56 7.33 11.09
C ALA A 43 -0.15 5.91 10.62
N GLY A 44 -1.08 5.14 10.09
CA GLY A 44 -0.82 3.82 9.56
C GLY A 44 -0.20 3.86 8.15
N SER A 45 -1.03 4.10 7.16
CA SER A 45 -0.63 3.94 5.76
C SER A 45 0.40 4.98 5.30
N VAL A 46 0.17 6.28 5.59
CA VAL A 46 1.04 7.34 5.05
C VAL A 46 2.43 7.29 5.68
N MET A 47 2.50 7.06 6.99
CA MET A 47 3.78 6.97 7.69
C MET A 47 4.50 5.66 7.38
N HIS A 48 3.77 4.54 7.39
CA HIS A 48 4.36 3.22 7.15
C HIS A 48 4.94 3.07 5.73
N TRP A 49 4.26 3.62 4.73
CA TRP A 49 4.69 3.53 3.33
C TRP A 49 5.56 4.70 2.88
N ILE A 50 5.91 5.61 3.80
CA ILE A 50 6.62 6.85 3.46
C ILE A 50 5.93 7.55 2.29
N TYR A 51 4.62 7.80 2.45
CA TYR A 51 3.69 8.16 1.38
C TYR A 51 3.14 9.61 1.48
N PRO A 52 3.95 10.61 1.89
CA PRO A 52 3.49 12.00 1.88
C PRO A 52 3.16 12.43 0.44
N THR A 53 2.11 13.23 0.30
CA THR A 53 1.58 13.62 -1.03
C THR A 53 2.65 14.24 -1.95
N ALA A 54 3.58 15.01 -1.39
CA ALA A 54 4.66 15.64 -2.16
C ALA A 54 5.57 14.60 -2.83
N LEU A 55 5.94 13.53 -2.10
CA LEU A 55 6.79 12.47 -2.62
C LEU A 55 6.01 11.52 -3.55
N ARG A 56 4.78 11.16 -3.16
CA ARG A 56 3.93 10.24 -3.93
C ARG A 56 3.58 10.74 -5.33
N LYS A 57 3.49 12.05 -5.53
CA LYS A 57 3.23 12.64 -6.86
C LYS A 57 4.34 12.30 -7.86
N HIS A 58 5.53 12.01 -7.38
CA HIS A 58 6.69 11.67 -8.18
C HIS A 58 7.01 10.18 -7.96
N TRP A 59 6.31 9.30 -8.68
CA TRP A 59 6.42 7.85 -8.50
C TRP A 59 7.85 7.34 -8.47
N ALA A 60 8.68 7.73 -9.44
CA ALA A 60 10.07 7.27 -9.51
C ALA A 60 10.90 7.71 -8.29
N ALA A 61 10.67 8.93 -7.78
CA ALA A 61 11.35 9.41 -6.59
C ALA A 61 10.88 8.66 -5.33
N TRP A 62 9.57 8.39 -5.23
CA TRP A 62 9.01 7.61 -4.12
C TRP A 62 9.54 6.18 -4.13
N ASP A 63 9.50 5.50 -5.27
CA ASP A 63 9.98 4.12 -5.45
C ASP A 63 11.46 4.01 -5.08
N ALA A 64 12.32 4.87 -5.63
CA ALA A 64 13.73 4.89 -5.30
C ALA A 64 13.98 5.17 -3.80
N THR A 65 13.23 6.11 -3.20
CA THR A 65 13.37 6.45 -1.79
C THR A 65 13.06 5.25 -0.90
N VAL A 66 11.91 4.60 -1.12
CA VAL A 66 11.50 3.44 -0.33
C VAL A 66 12.46 2.27 -0.52
N TRP A 67 12.89 2.02 -1.76
CA TRP A 67 13.82 0.94 -2.08
C TRP A 67 15.17 1.11 -1.35
N TRP A 68 15.77 2.30 -1.44
CA TRP A 68 17.05 2.57 -0.79
C TRP A 68 16.95 2.57 0.74
N LEU A 69 15.90 3.16 1.30
CA LEU A 69 15.69 3.16 2.76
C LEU A 69 15.47 1.74 3.28
N SER A 70 14.72 0.91 2.56
CA SER A 70 14.49 -0.49 2.93
C SER A 70 15.79 -1.31 2.85
N LEU A 71 16.61 -1.09 1.83
CA LEU A 71 17.92 -1.73 1.71
C LEU A 71 18.84 -1.35 2.87
N LEU A 72 18.97 -0.05 3.15
CA LEU A 72 19.80 0.45 4.27
C LEU A 72 19.29 -0.03 5.62
N GLY A 73 17.97 -0.03 5.82
CA GLY A 73 17.32 -0.57 7.01
C GLY A 73 17.59 -2.07 7.18
N GLY A 74 17.49 -2.83 6.10
CA GLY A 74 17.79 -4.27 6.07
C GLY A 74 19.27 -4.56 6.41
N LEU A 75 20.19 -3.83 5.81
CA LEU A 75 21.62 -3.94 6.12
C LEU A 75 21.92 -3.56 7.58
N GLY A 76 21.28 -2.50 8.08
CA GLY A 76 21.40 -2.09 9.49
C GLY A 76 20.86 -3.16 10.45
N ALA A 77 19.70 -3.74 10.15
CA ALA A 77 19.12 -4.81 10.94
C ALA A 77 19.99 -6.07 10.93
N LEU A 78 20.54 -6.44 9.77
CA LEU A 78 21.49 -7.56 9.65
C LEU A 78 22.75 -7.33 10.48
N ALA A 79 23.38 -6.17 10.33
CA ALA A 79 24.57 -5.82 11.10
C ALA A 79 24.29 -5.79 12.61
N GLY A 80 23.17 -5.20 13.02
CA GLY A 80 22.71 -5.17 14.40
C GLY A 80 22.48 -6.58 14.98
N THR A 81 21.85 -7.46 14.20
CA THR A 81 21.65 -8.87 14.58
C THR A 81 22.98 -9.60 14.76
N LEU A 82 23.88 -9.48 13.78
CA LEU A 82 25.22 -10.10 13.87
C LEU A 82 26.01 -9.61 15.08
N LEU A 83 26.07 -8.29 15.29
CA LEU A 83 26.71 -7.70 16.46
C LEU A 83 26.05 -8.15 17.76
N GLY A 84 24.72 -8.23 17.78
CA GLY A 84 23.98 -8.71 18.93
C GLY A 84 24.36 -10.14 19.29
N VAL A 85 24.42 -11.05 18.34
CA VAL A 85 24.83 -12.45 18.55
C VAL A 85 26.29 -12.52 19.04
N LEU A 86 27.19 -11.77 18.39
CA LEU A 86 28.64 -11.75 18.77
C LEU A 86 28.88 -11.20 20.20
N ARG A 87 27.95 -10.39 20.70
CA ARG A 87 28.05 -9.79 22.04
C ARG A 87 27.45 -10.66 23.14
N LEU A 88 26.78 -11.74 22.81
CA LEU A 88 26.28 -12.69 23.83
C LEU A 88 27.45 -13.29 24.62
N LYS A 89 27.32 -13.35 25.93
CA LYS A 89 28.25 -14.05 26.84
C LYS A 89 27.49 -15.20 27.51
N ASN A 90 27.89 -16.43 27.25
CA ASN A 90 27.18 -17.61 27.73
C ASN A 90 25.67 -17.57 27.47
N PHE A 91 25.28 -17.21 26.25
CA PHE A 91 23.87 -17.02 25.84
C PHE A 91 23.10 -15.94 26.61
N ALA A 92 23.77 -15.08 27.37
CA ALA A 92 23.16 -13.98 28.09
C ALA A 92 23.60 -12.62 27.56
N SER A 93 22.75 -11.61 27.70
CA SER A 93 23.08 -10.24 27.36
C SER A 93 24.06 -9.64 28.38
N PRO A 94 25.20 -9.07 27.96
CA PRO A 94 26.13 -8.41 28.88
C PRO A 94 25.68 -7.00 29.29
N TYR A 95 24.60 -6.51 28.71
CA TYR A 95 24.13 -5.14 28.90
C TYR A 95 23.18 -5.00 30.09
N ARG A 96 22.89 -3.76 30.54
CA ARG A 96 21.98 -3.42 31.62
C ARG A 96 21.03 -2.29 31.19
N GLY A 97 19.94 -2.10 31.90
CA GLY A 97 18.95 -1.05 31.64
C GLY A 97 18.36 -1.13 30.25
N TRP A 98 18.20 -0.01 29.56
CA TRP A 98 17.61 0.04 28.22
C TRP A 98 18.37 -0.75 27.17
N MET A 99 19.71 -0.81 27.27
CA MET A 99 20.53 -1.59 26.34
C MET A 99 20.32 -3.10 26.49
N TYR A 100 19.98 -3.57 27.69
CA TYR A 100 19.59 -4.96 27.90
C TYR A 100 18.32 -5.28 27.11
N TRP A 101 17.27 -4.46 27.28
CA TRP A 101 16.00 -4.67 26.58
C TRP A 101 16.16 -4.54 25.06
N HIS A 102 16.91 -3.54 24.58
CA HIS A 102 17.21 -3.42 23.16
C HIS A 102 17.91 -4.66 22.61
N HIS A 103 18.89 -5.20 23.31
CA HIS A 103 19.65 -6.38 22.89
C HIS A 103 18.78 -7.64 22.90
N VAL A 104 18.04 -7.90 23.96
CA VAL A 104 17.23 -9.11 24.11
C VAL A 104 16.03 -9.08 23.15
N LEU A 105 15.28 -7.98 23.10
CA LEU A 105 14.14 -7.84 22.19
C LEU A 105 14.60 -7.77 20.72
N GLY A 106 15.71 -7.08 20.47
CA GLY A 106 16.29 -7.01 19.12
C GLY A 106 16.67 -8.39 18.58
N LEU A 107 17.32 -9.23 19.36
CA LEU A 107 17.64 -10.61 18.97
C LEU A 107 16.39 -11.48 18.89
N GLY A 108 15.46 -11.36 19.83
CA GLY A 108 14.20 -12.13 19.85
C GLY A 108 13.34 -11.84 18.64
N CYS A 109 13.29 -10.59 18.18
CA CYS A 109 12.51 -10.18 17.02
C CYS A 109 13.31 -10.17 15.69
N ALA A 110 14.60 -10.45 15.73
CA ALA A 110 15.51 -10.30 14.58
C ALA A 110 15.00 -11.02 13.32
N THR A 111 14.54 -12.27 13.46
CA THR A 111 14.02 -13.06 12.35
C THR A 111 12.82 -12.39 11.70
N PHE A 112 11.87 -11.91 12.50
CA PHE A 112 10.67 -11.22 11.97
C PHE A 112 11.04 -9.90 11.30
N VAL A 113 11.91 -9.10 11.92
CA VAL A 113 12.34 -7.81 11.36
C VAL A 113 13.08 -8.03 10.04
N LEU A 114 14.03 -8.95 9.99
CA LEU A 114 14.80 -9.24 8.78
C LEU A 114 13.91 -9.78 7.66
N THR A 115 13.07 -10.76 7.94
CA THR A 115 12.19 -11.34 6.91
C THR A 115 11.18 -10.31 6.41
N TRP A 116 10.66 -9.45 7.29
CA TRP A 116 9.69 -8.44 6.91
C TRP A 116 10.29 -7.33 6.06
N ILE A 117 11.44 -6.78 6.47
CA ILE A 117 12.13 -5.76 5.69
C ILE A 117 12.55 -6.34 4.33
N PHE A 118 13.10 -7.57 4.32
CA PHE A 118 13.54 -8.22 3.09
C PHE A 118 12.37 -8.51 2.13
N SER A 119 11.27 -9.07 2.63
CA SER A 119 10.10 -9.33 1.79
C SER A 119 9.46 -8.04 1.28
N GLY A 120 9.38 -7.00 2.12
CA GLY A 120 8.92 -5.68 1.70
C GLY A 120 9.80 -5.05 0.63
N TRP A 121 11.11 -5.15 0.78
CA TRP A 121 12.08 -4.68 -0.21
C TRP A 121 11.95 -5.40 -1.55
N LEU A 122 11.78 -6.74 -1.55
CA LEU A 122 11.55 -7.52 -2.76
C LEU A 122 10.20 -7.19 -3.41
N SER A 123 9.15 -6.98 -2.61
CA SER A 123 7.81 -6.70 -3.13
C SER A 123 7.68 -5.37 -3.85
N MET A 124 8.63 -4.44 -3.65
CA MET A 124 8.71 -3.20 -4.42
C MET A 124 9.02 -3.44 -5.89
N ASP A 125 9.60 -4.61 -6.23
CA ASP A 125 9.99 -5.00 -7.59
C ASP A 125 10.66 -3.86 -8.38
N HIS A 126 11.58 -3.16 -7.71
CA HIS A 126 12.33 -2.06 -8.28
C HIS A 126 13.13 -2.55 -9.49
N GLY A 127 12.93 -1.90 -10.64
CA GLY A 127 13.50 -2.34 -11.92
C GLY A 127 12.73 -3.50 -12.57
N ARG A 128 11.60 -3.93 -12.00
CA ARG A 128 10.71 -4.97 -12.57
C ARG A 128 11.41 -6.29 -12.86
N ILE A 129 12.19 -6.76 -11.89
CA ILE A 129 12.94 -8.00 -11.99
C ILE A 129 12.01 -9.22 -11.97
N PHE A 130 10.90 -9.14 -11.23
CA PHE A 130 9.96 -10.25 -11.00
C PHE A 130 8.64 -10.08 -11.75
N SER A 131 8.32 -8.88 -12.24
CA SER A 131 7.09 -8.61 -12.97
C SER A 131 7.32 -7.75 -14.22
N ASN A 132 6.56 -7.99 -15.26
CA ASN A 132 6.58 -7.12 -16.45
C ASN A 132 5.83 -5.79 -16.21
N GLY A 133 5.22 -5.61 -15.04
CA GLY A 133 4.47 -4.41 -14.65
C GLY A 133 3.22 -4.13 -15.47
N HIS A 134 2.89 -4.99 -16.41
CA HIS A 134 1.68 -4.95 -17.22
C HIS A 134 1.10 -6.35 -17.31
N GLY A 135 -0.20 -6.48 -17.12
CA GLY A 135 -0.91 -7.72 -17.39
C GLY A 135 -0.80 -8.07 -18.88
N THR A 136 -0.78 -9.35 -19.18
CA THR A 136 -0.89 -9.84 -20.55
C THR A 136 -2.28 -9.52 -21.11
N ALA A 137 -2.42 -9.50 -22.43
CA ALA A 137 -3.72 -9.27 -23.06
C ALA A 137 -4.77 -10.31 -22.59
N ALA A 138 -4.34 -11.55 -22.31
CA ALA A 138 -5.21 -12.60 -21.77
C ALA A 138 -5.68 -12.31 -20.34
N GLU A 139 -4.78 -11.85 -19.46
CA GLU A 139 -5.13 -11.43 -18.10
C GLU A 139 -6.05 -10.22 -18.10
N HIS A 140 -5.81 -9.25 -18.97
CA HIS A 140 -6.70 -8.10 -19.15
C HIS A 140 -8.09 -8.55 -19.61
N ALA A 141 -8.19 -9.48 -20.57
CA ALA A 141 -9.46 -10.02 -21.02
C ALA A 141 -10.20 -10.81 -19.93
N GLN A 142 -9.48 -11.51 -19.06
CA GLN A 142 -10.08 -12.21 -17.92
C GLN A 142 -10.61 -11.28 -16.83
N ILE A 143 -9.90 -10.17 -16.56
CA ILE A 143 -10.27 -9.23 -15.49
C ILE A 143 -11.34 -8.24 -15.95
N TYR A 144 -11.21 -7.74 -17.17
CA TYR A 144 -12.07 -6.66 -17.70
C TYR A 144 -13.11 -7.14 -18.71
N GLY A 145 -13.11 -8.42 -19.04
CA GLY A 145 -13.86 -8.97 -20.17
C GLY A 145 -13.21 -8.64 -21.52
N SER A 146 -13.72 -9.27 -22.57
CA SER A 146 -13.34 -8.88 -23.94
C SER A 146 -13.83 -7.46 -24.23
N PRO A 147 -13.11 -6.68 -25.05
CA PRO A 147 -13.63 -5.40 -25.53
C PRO A 147 -15.01 -5.62 -26.15
N LEU A 148 -15.99 -4.87 -25.72
CA LEU A 148 -17.33 -4.91 -26.33
C LEU A 148 -17.20 -4.65 -27.84
N SER A 149 -17.74 -5.54 -28.65
CA SER A 149 -17.77 -5.31 -30.09
C SER A 149 -18.75 -4.18 -30.42
N ALA A 150 -18.54 -3.53 -31.57
CA ALA A 150 -19.44 -2.46 -32.01
C ALA A 150 -20.89 -2.94 -32.14
N ASP A 151 -21.11 -4.23 -32.43
CA ASP A 151 -22.41 -4.86 -32.53
C ASP A 151 -23.09 -5.06 -31.17
N GLU A 152 -22.31 -5.34 -30.12
CA GLU A 152 -22.78 -5.41 -28.73
C GLU A 152 -23.17 -4.02 -28.19
N LEU A 153 -22.50 -2.97 -28.63
CA LEU A 153 -22.82 -1.58 -28.27
C LEU A 153 -24.05 -1.04 -29.02
N ASN A 154 -24.41 -1.62 -30.16
CA ASN A 154 -25.55 -1.19 -30.98
C ASN A 154 -26.92 -1.69 -30.48
N GLY A 155 -27.00 -2.15 -29.25
CA GLY A 155 -28.27 -2.21 -28.50
C GLY A 155 -29.19 -3.39 -28.80
N THR A 156 -28.79 -4.36 -29.62
CA THR A 156 -29.61 -5.55 -29.85
C THR A 156 -29.58 -6.54 -28.68
N THR A 157 -28.55 -6.49 -27.85
CA THR A 157 -28.38 -7.42 -26.70
C THR A 157 -28.94 -6.86 -25.39
N LEU A 158 -29.02 -5.53 -25.24
CA LEU A 158 -29.56 -4.91 -24.02
C LEU A 158 -31.08 -4.98 -23.88
N ALA A 159 -31.76 -5.23 -24.98
CA ALA A 159 -33.23 -5.30 -24.99
C ALA A 159 -33.81 -6.56 -24.32
N HIS A 160 -32.98 -7.53 -23.94
CA HIS A 160 -33.46 -8.86 -23.47
C HIS A 160 -32.82 -9.29 -22.14
N ALA A 161 -32.03 -8.46 -21.48
CA ALA A 161 -31.58 -8.74 -20.11
C ALA A 161 -32.72 -8.43 -19.15
N PRO A 162 -33.28 -9.41 -18.41
CA PRO A 162 -34.25 -9.11 -17.36
C PRO A 162 -33.53 -8.25 -16.31
N LEU A 163 -34.02 -7.05 -16.09
CA LEU A 163 -33.61 -6.22 -14.96
C LEU A 163 -34.06 -6.95 -13.69
N ASN A 164 -33.24 -7.80 -13.14
CA ASN A 164 -33.42 -8.27 -11.78
C ASN A 164 -33.05 -7.10 -10.87
N GLU A 165 -34.07 -6.44 -10.35
CA GLU A 165 -33.91 -5.53 -9.22
C GLU A 165 -33.25 -6.32 -8.11
N ILE A 166 -32.05 -5.87 -7.72
CA ILE A 166 -31.38 -6.34 -6.50
C ILE A 166 -31.98 -5.47 -5.39
N GLU A 167 -32.90 -6.03 -4.58
CA GLU A 167 -33.29 -5.47 -3.29
C GLU A 167 -32.10 -5.46 -2.31
#